data_9cb4e889a425ddd4bc6bd0352a866a6f
#
_entry.id   9cb4e889a425ddd4bc6bd0352a866a6f
#
_cell.length_a   1.000
_cell.length_b   1.000
_cell.length_c   1.000
_cell.angle_alpha   90.00
_cell.angle_beta   90.00
_cell.angle_gamma   90.00
#
_symmetry.space_group_name_H-M   'P 1'
#
loop_
_entity.id
_entity.type
_entity.pdbx_description
1 polymer ?
#
loop_
_entity_poly.entity_id
_entity_poly.type
_entity_poly.pdbx_seq_one_letter_code
_entity_poly.pdbx_strand_id
1 'polypeptide(L)'
;MSDKHDHPHHEPEHDHDHDHAPSTPAALEGAEDAGTQALAGALKSSFAIVKVIMAGLLVVFLFSGFFIVGPQEKVVILRFGLPAGGGDGKLLGPGPHWAFPPPIDEVVRIPVGQVMSLNSTVGWYPTSAAAEAAGTEMPAGESLRPAIDGYLITGDENIIHLRATLRYRIAEPGLRYVLDFANASNIVENAFNNALLFAAARYKVDDALTRDQAGFRETARNRFEQLVAQHNFGINEIQIDNMQVIPPRQLKEAFGRVTEAEIRRAKELNDARSYENQTISRGRAEAESRKNLGEAERTRLVEFVAAEVERFTNNLPAWHANRELFTQQRQSEVLRIIYTNAQEKVVAPSRGSGGNRELRLQINREPPKPKVLEPAKGDDH
;
A
#
# COMPACT_ATOMS: atom_id res chain seq x y z
N MET A 1 -44.36 19.61 -69.86
CA MET A 1 -43.72 19.83 -71.15
C MET A 1 -43.20 18.46 -71.52
N SER A 2 -44.08 17.57 -72.18
CA SER A 2 -44.20 17.50 -73.68
C SER A 2 -42.92 17.00 -74.31
N ASP A 3 -42.81 15.87 -74.94
CA ASP A 3 -43.60 15.21 -76.00
C ASP A 3 -43.10 13.77 -76.14
N LYS A 4 -43.90 12.74 -76.10
CA LYS A 4 -44.61 12.08 -77.21
C LYS A 4 -43.89 12.11 -78.59
N HIS A 5 -43.52 10.91 -79.00
CA HIS A 5 -43.79 10.54 -80.40
C HIS A 5 -43.96 9.03 -80.56
N ASP A 6 -45.09 8.74 -81.14
CA ASP A 6 -45.74 7.53 -81.58
C ASP A 6 -45.32 7.22 -83.05
N HIS A 7 -45.54 5.92 -83.44
CA HIS A 7 -46.05 5.39 -84.70
C HIS A 7 -45.05 4.90 -85.80
N PRO A 8 -45.60 4.09 -86.65
CA PRO A 8 -46.02 2.66 -86.65
C PRO A 8 -45.63 1.87 -87.90
N HIS A 9 -46.05 0.63 -87.98
CA HIS A 9 -46.45 -0.22 -89.15
C HIS A 9 -45.40 -0.63 -90.17
N HIS A 10 -45.31 -1.94 -90.40
CA HIS A 10 -45.84 -2.63 -91.62
C HIS A 10 -45.54 -4.14 -91.59
N GLU A 11 -46.62 -4.96 -91.63
CA GLU A 11 -46.61 -6.25 -92.31
C GLU A 11 -46.59 -6.06 -93.81
N PRO A 12 -46.19 -7.05 -94.57
CA PRO A 12 -47.20 -7.98 -95.13
C PRO A 12 -46.72 -9.44 -95.26
N GLU A 13 -47.75 -10.27 -95.36
CA GLU A 13 -47.81 -11.64 -95.74
C GLU A 13 -47.16 -11.98 -97.06
N HIS A 14 -46.56 -13.16 -97.20
CA HIS A 14 -46.63 -13.99 -98.38
C HIS A 14 -46.56 -15.47 -98.06
N ASP A 15 -47.71 -16.14 -98.40
CA ASP A 15 -47.88 -17.52 -98.61
C ASP A 15 -46.98 -18.10 -99.74
N HIS A 16 -46.41 -19.26 -99.49
CA HIS A 16 -46.16 -20.26 -100.53
C HIS A 16 -46.07 -21.66 -99.88
N ASP A 17 -47.07 -22.48 -100.16
CA ASP A 17 -47.11 -23.93 -100.10
C ASP A 17 -46.01 -24.55 -100.97
N HIS A 18 -45.28 -25.50 -100.41
CA HIS A 18 -44.76 -26.67 -101.12
C HIS A 18 -44.64 -27.91 -100.17
N ASP A 19 -45.49 -28.85 -100.39
CA ASP A 19 -45.41 -30.25 -99.99
C ASP A 19 -44.05 -30.86 -100.37
N HIS A 20 -43.39 -31.50 -99.43
CA HIS A 20 -42.59 -32.73 -99.62
C HIS A 20 -42.35 -33.40 -98.23
N ALA A 21 -43.05 -34.49 -98.01
CA ALA A 21 -42.65 -35.56 -97.06
C ALA A 21 -41.86 -36.63 -97.92
N PRO A 22 -41.26 -37.66 -97.26
CA PRO A 22 -40.63 -37.83 -95.92
C PRO A 22 -39.22 -38.43 -95.96
N SER A 23 -38.46 -38.32 -94.95
CA SER A 23 -37.59 -39.44 -94.53
C SER A 23 -37.10 -39.20 -93.14
N THR A 24 -37.60 -39.96 -92.18
CA THR A 24 -37.10 -40.15 -90.87
C THR A 24 -35.75 -40.80 -90.87
N PRO A 25 -34.80 -40.35 -90.03
CA PRO A 25 -33.89 -41.26 -89.36
C PRO A 25 -34.19 -41.26 -87.87
N ALA A 26 -34.93 -42.27 -87.44
CA ALA A 26 -34.98 -42.72 -86.06
C ALA A 26 -33.60 -43.22 -85.65
N ALA A 27 -32.72 -42.35 -84.99
CA ALA A 27 -31.53 -42.80 -84.28
C ALA A 27 -30.86 -41.72 -83.41
N LEU A 28 -31.48 -40.57 -83.09
CA LEU A 28 -30.85 -39.57 -82.19
C LEU A 28 -31.69 -39.24 -80.96
N GLU A 29 -32.90 -39.70 -80.75
CA GLU A 29 -33.69 -39.43 -79.53
C GLU A 29 -33.23 -40.23 -78.33
N GLY A 30 -32.52 -41.33 -78.51
CA GLY A 30 -32.03 -42.13 -77.37
C GLY A 30 -30.76 -41.65 -76.72
N ALA A 31 -29.95 -40.76 -77.42
CA ALA A 31 -28.68 -40.31 -76.91
C ALA A 31 -28.82 -39.00 -76.09
N GLU A 32 -29.80 -38.15 -76.42
CA GLU A 32 -30.09 -36.96 -75.59
C GLU A 32 -30.78 -37.28 -74.28
N ASP A 33 -31.59 -38.27 -74.25
CA ASP A 33 -32.28 -38.73 -73.01
C ASP A 33 -31.31 -39.39 -72.03
N ALA A 34 -30.31 -40.13 -72.49
CA ALA A 34 -29.32 -40.78 -71.64
C ALA A 34 -28.36 -39.75 -71.04
N GLY A 35 -27.98 -38.71 -71.80
CA GLY A 35 -27.15 -37.60 -71.32
C GLY A 35 -27.83 -36.70 -70.29
N THR A 36 -29.07 -36.36 -70.53
CA THR A 36 -29.91 -35.60 -69.60
C THR A 36 -30.25 -36.36 -68.33
N GLN A 37 -30.51 -37.66 -68.42
CA GLN A 37 -30.68 -38.54 -67.25
C GLN A 37 -29.41 -38.72 -66.44
N ALA A 38 -28.25 -38.88 -67.09
CA ALA A 38 -26.96 -38.95 -66.39
C ALA A 38 -26.61 -37.61 -65.68
N LEU A 39 -26.89 -36.49 -66.35
CA LEU A 39 -26.72 -35.14 -65.76
C LEU A 39 -27.69 -34.89 -64.59
N ALA A 40 -28.93 -35.28 -64.74
CA ALA A 40 -29.93 -35.19 -63.66
C ALA A 40 -29.56 -36.11 -62.47
N GLY A 41 -29.02 -37.28 -62.74
CA GLY A 41 -28.53 -38.21 -61.72
C GLY A 41 -27.29 -37.64 -60.97
N ALA A 42 -26.34 -37.06 -61.70
CA ALA A 42 -25.15 -36.41 -61.14
C ALA A 42 -25.54 -35.17 -60.32
N LEU A 43 -26.45 -34.33 -60.80
CA LEU A 43 -26.99 -33.18 -60.06
C LEU A 43 -27.73 -33.64 -58.80
N LYS A 44 -28.57 -34.66 -58.85
CA LYS A 44 -29.29 -35.19 -57.69
C LYS A 44 -28.34 -35.78 -56.64
N SER A 45 -27.28 -36.46 -57.05
CA SER A 45 -26.22 -36.95 -56.16
C SER A 45 -25.41 -35.80 -55.56
N SER A 46 -25.00 -34.79 -56.35
CA SER A 46 -24.35 -33.60 -55.85
C SER A 46 -25.21 -32.83 -54.83
N PHE A 47 -26.49 -32.65 -55.10
CA PHE A 47 -27.42 -32.02 -54.18
C PHE A 47 -27.59 -32.83 -52.88
N ALA A 48 -27.56 -34.16 -52.95
CA ALA A 48 -27.60 -35.00 -51.76
C ALA A 48 -26.34 -34.80 -50.89
N ILE A 49 -25.14 -34.75 -51.48
CA ILE A 49 -23.90 -34.50 -50.80
C ILE A 49 -23.90 -33.10 -50.16
N VAL A 50 -24.31 -32.08 -50.93
CA VAL A 50 -24.41 -30.69 -50.44
C VAL A 50 -25.39 -30.60 -49.27
N LYS A 51 -26.53 -31.28 -49.32
CA LYS A 51 -27.51 -31.36 -48.18
C LYS A 51 -26.89 -31.99 -46.94
N VAL A 52 -26.10 -33.06 -47.05
CA VAL A 52 -25.42 -33.69 -45.92
C VAL A 52 -24.38 -32.79 -45.33
N ILE A 53 -23.57 -32.12 -46.19
CA ILE A 53 -22.57 -31.12 -45.76
C ILE A 53 -23.28 -29.95 -45.06
N MET A 54 -24.34 -29.41 -45.65
CA MET A 54 -25.15 -28.34 -45.02
C MET A 54 -25.75 -28.75 -43.67
N ALA A 55 -26.27 -29.96 -43.57
CA ALA A 55 -26.80 -30.50 -42.33
C ALA A 55 -25.69 -30.66 -41.28
N GLY A 56 -24.52 -31.15 -41.69
CA GLY A 56 -23.34 -31.23 -40.81
C GLY A 56 -22.85 -29.86 -40.33
N LEU A 57 -22.77 -28.89 -41.22
CA LEU A 57 -22.41 -27.51 -40.89
C LEU A 57 -23.43 -26.86 -39.95
N LEU A 58 -24.74 -27.12 -40.15
CA LEU A 58 -25.80 -26.64 -39.26
C LEU A 58 -25.63 -27.20 -37.83
N VAL A 59 -25.32 -28.49 -37.73
CA VAL A 59 -25.06 -29.12 -36.44
C VAL A 59 -23.84 -28.49 -35.77
N VAL A 60 -22.73 -28.35 -36.47
CA VAL A 60 -21.53 -27.69 -35.95
C VAL A 60 -21.84 -26.26 -35.54
N PHE A 61 -22.60 -25.51 -36.32
CA PHE A 61 -23.02 -24.14 -36.01
C PHE A 61 -23.83 -24.08 -34.71
N LEU A 62 -24.80 -24.99 -34.51
CA LEU A 62 -25.58 -25.03 -33.27
C LEU A 62 -24.73 -25.41 -32.04
N PHE A 63 -23.82 -26.36 -32.19
CA PHE A 63 -22.91 -26.74 -31.10
C PHE A 63 -21.85 -25.68 -30.80
N SER A 64 -21.54 -24.78 -31.72
CA SER A 64 -20.60 -23.66 -31.54
C SER A 64 -21.09 -22.63 -30.50
N GLY A 65 -22.37 -22.65 -30.11
CA GLY A 65 -22.94 -21.73 -29.13
C GLY A 65 -22.73 -22.12 -27.67
N PHE A 66 -22.07 -23.23 -27.34
CA PHE A 66 -21.79 -23.59 -25.96
C PHE A 66 -20.64 -22.78 -25.38
N PHE A 67 -20.87 -22.23 -24.15
CA PHE A 67 -19.85 -21.50 -23.40
C PHE A 67 -20.00 -21.79 -21.91
N ILE A 68 -18.90 -21.57 -21.16
CA ILE A 68 -18.85 -21.74 -19.71
C ILE A 68 -18.63 -20.38 -19.05
N VAL A 69 -19.43 -20.09 -18.02
CA VAL A 69 -19.34 -18.89 -17.20
C VAL A 69 -18.54 -19.20 -15.94
N GLY A 70 -17.51 -18.40 -15.66
CA GLY A 70 -16.66 -18.54 -14.46
C GLY A 70 -17.39 -18.16 -13.16
N PRO A 71 -16.84 -18.53 -11.99
CA PRO A 71 -17.47 -18.26 -10.68
C PRO A 71 -17.51 -16.77 -10.29
N GLN A 72 -16.65 -15.94 -10.89
CA GLN A 72 -16.58 -14.50 -10.62
C GLN A 72 -17.11 -13.65 -11.77
N GLU A 73 -17.82 -14.27 -12.69
CA GLU A 73 -18.38 -13.62 -13.88
C GLU A 73 -19.89 -13.83 -13.94
N LYS A 74 -20.57 -12.86 -14.49
CA LYS A 74 -21.94 -12.99 -14.98
C LYS A 74 -21.97 -12.70 -16.46
N VAL A 75 -22.90 -13.29 -17.15
CA VAL A 75 -23.04 -13.15 -18.60
C VAL A 75 -24.41 -12.62 -18.93
N VAL A 76 -24.45 -11.63 -19.83
CA VAL A 76 -25.67 -11.23 -20.50
C VAL A 76 -25.57 -11.63 -21.97
N ILE A 77 -26.67 -12.20 -22.51
CA ILE A 77 -26.79 -12.50 -23.92
C ILE A 77 -27.53 -11.35 -24.58
N LEU A 78 -26.88 -10.72 -25.57
CA LEU A 78 -27.52 -9.70 -26.40
C LEU A 78 -27.98 -10.36 -27.71
N ARG A 79 -29.27 -10.41 -27.93
CA ARG A 79 -29.86 -10.89 -29.18
C ARG A 79 -30.14 -9.73 -30.10
N PHE A 80 -29.44 -9.68 -31.22
CA PHE A 80 -29.44 -8.51 -32.14
C PHE A 80 -29.23 -7.17 -31.42
N GLY A 81 -28.34 -7.14 -30.44
CA GLY A 81 -28.01 -5.94 -29.64
C GLY A 81 -28.96 -5.64 -28.49
N LEU A 82 -30.04 -6.41 -28.27
CA LEU A 82 -30.97 -6.25 -27.16
C LEU A 82 -30.82 -7.37 -26.13
N PRO A 83 -30.93 -7.09 -24.81
CA PRO A 83 -30.85 -8.11 -23.78
C PRO A 83 -31.87 -9.20 -23.96
N ALA A 84 -31.42 -10.44 -24.10
CA ALA A 84 -32.31 -11.57 -24.23
C ALA A 84 -33.00 -11.86 -22.90
N GLY A 85 -34.34 -11.78 -22.85
CA GLY A 85 -35.13 -12.09 -21.65
C GLY A 85 -35.99 -10.97 -21.09
N GLY A 86 -36.13 -9.82 -21.78
CA GLY A 86 -36.94 -8.67 -21.38
C GLY A 86 -36.17 -7.65 -20.55
N GLY A 87 -36.76 -6.48 -20.27
CA GLY A 87 -36.16 -5.20 -19.81
C GLY A 87 -34.95 -5.19 -18.88
N ASP A 88 -34.73 -6.17 -18.01
CA ASP A 88 -33.55 -6.25 -17.15
C ASP A 88 -32.58 -7.37 -17.57
N GLY A 89 -32.76 -8.03 -18.70
CA GLY A 89 -31.88 -9.09 -19.20
C GLY A 89 -31.68 -10.23 -18.19
N LYS A 90 -31.81 -11.47 -18.62
CA LYS A 90 -31.52 -12.62 -17.77
C LYS A 90 -30.00 -12.75 -17.61
N LEU A 91 -29.47 -12.39 -16.45
CA LEU A 91 -28.07 -12.64 -16.10
C LEU A 91 -27.86 -14.14 -15.85
N LEU A 92 -26.91 -14.70 -16.57
CA LEU A 92 -26.49 -16.08 -16.40
C LEU A 92 -25.40 -16.16 -15.35
N GLY A 93 -25.60 -17.01 -14.35
CA GLY A 93 -24.62 -17.31 -13.32
C GLY A 93 -23.57 -18.30 -13.78
N PRO A 94 -22.65 -18.70 -12.86
CA PRO A 94 -21.62 -19.69 -13.17
C PRO A 94 -22.18 -21.02 -13.66
N GLY A 95 -21.53 -21.61 -14.65
CA GLY A 95 -21.90 -22.92 -15.22
C GLY A 95 -21.91 -22.95 -16.74
N PRO A 96 -22.30 -24.09 -17.33
CA PRO A 96 -22.41 -24.24 -18.77
C PRO A 96 -23.74 -23.62 -19.28
N HIS A 97 -23.64 -22.82 -20.31
CA HIS A 97 -24.76 -22.16 -20.96
C HIS A 97 -24.68 -22.29 -22.47
N TRP A 98 -25.78 -22.00 -23.14
CA TRP A 98 -25.87 -22.02 -24.59
C TRP A 98 -26.51 -20.74 -25.10
N ALA A 99 -25.94 -20.17 -26.15
CA ALA A 99 -26.45 -19.03 -26.90
C ALA A 99 -26.40 -19.34 -28.40
N PHE A 100 -27.17 -18.64 -29.20
CA PHE A 100 -27.03 -18.76 -30.63
C PHE A 100 -25.66 -18.22 -31.08
N PRO A 101 -25.02 -18.91 -32.05
CA PRO A 101 -23.74 -18.38 -32.57
C PRO A 101 -23.89 -17.01 -33.22
N PRO A 102 -22.80 -16.21 -33.25
CA PRO A 102 -22.82 -14.94 -33.97
C PRO A 102 -23.27 -15.10 -35.44
N PRO A 103 -24.04 -14.16 -35.98
CA PRO A 103 -24.37 -12.83 -35.50
C PRO A 103 -25.66 -12.69 -34.70
N ILE A 104 -26.32 -13.79 -34.33
CA ILE A 104 -27.65 -13.79 -33.67
C ILE A 104 -27.53 -13.31 -32.22
N ASP A 105 -26.69 -13.99 -31.43
CA ASP A 105 -26.45 -13.68 -30.03
C ASP A 105 -25.01 -13.26 -29.83
N GLU A 106 -24.81 -12.21 -29.01
CA GLU A 106 -23.52 -11.75 -28.51
C GLU A 106 -23.44 -12.02 -27.03
N VAL A 107 -22.38 -12.69 -26.59
CA VAL A 107 -22.13 -13.05 -25.20
C VAL A 107 -21.23 -12.03 -24.53
N VAL A 108 -21.80 -11.17 -23.68
CA VAL A 108 -21.06 -10.14 -22.94
C VAL A 108 -20.78 -10.64 -21.53
N ARG A 109 -19.50 -10.77 -21.19
CA ARG A 109 -19.01 -11.20 -19.87
C ARG A 109 -18.78 -10.00 -18.96
N ILE A 110 -19.32 -10.07 -17.74
CA ILE A 110 -19.25 -9.01 -16.73
C ILE A 110 -18.48 -9.54 -15.52
N PRO A 111 -17.28 -9.04 -15.22
CA PRO A 111 -16.48 -9.51 -14.09
C PRO A 111 -16.96 -8.88 -12.77
N VAL A 112 -18.11 -9.30 -12.26
CA VAL A 112 -18.72 -8.76 -11.03
C VAL A 112 -17.96 -9.11 -9.74
N GLY A 113 -17.19 -10.20 -9.74
CA GLY A 113 -16.39 -10.63 -8.59
C GLY A 113 -14.96 -10.10 -8.55
N GLN A 114 -14.51 -9.41 -9.59
CA GLN A 114 -13.14 -8.94 -9.72
C GLN A 114 -13.00 -7.48 -9.30
N VAL A 115 -11.88 -7.16 -8.64
CA VAL A 115 -11.50 -5.78 -8.38
C VAL A 115 -10.85 -5.20 -9.63
N MET A 116 -11.50 -4.20 -10.19
CA MET A 116 -10.97 -3.43 -11.32
C MET A 116 -10.02 -2.38 -10.78
N SER A 117 -8.90 -2.12 -11.47
CA SER A 117 -7.96 -1.06 -11.16
C SER A 117 -7.82 -0.11 -12.34
N LEU A 118 -7.84 1.18 -12.06
CA LEU A 118 -7.72 2.23 -13.04
C LEU A 118 -6.73 3.28 -12.53
N ASN A 119 -5.74 3.62 -13.35
CA ASN A 119 -4.74 4.62 -13.01
C ASN A 119 -5.08 5.95 -13.65
N SER A 120 -5.24 6.98 -12.85
CA SER A 120 -5.33 8.36 -13.35
C SER A 120 -3.95 8.97 -13.44
N THR A 121 -3.63 9.48 -14.62
CA THR A 121 -2.40 10.23 -14.91
C THR A 121 -2.69 11.64 -15.41
N VAL A 122 -3.94 12.11 -15.26
CA VAL A 122 -4.38 13.43 -15.77
C VAL A 122 -3.53 14.58 -15.24
N GLY A 123 -3.07 14.46 -14.00
CA GLY A 123 -2.20 15.44 -13.35
C GLY A 123 -0.72 15.07 -13.37
N TRP A 124 -0.30 14.08 -14.17
CA TRP A 124 1.07 13.58 -14.16
C TRP A 124 1.80 13.90 -15.46
N TYR A 125 3.09 14.16 -15.35
CA TYR A 125 3.94 14.33 -16.51
C TYR A 125 4.16 13.01 -17.26
N PRO A 126 4.38 13.03 -18.58
CA PRO A 126 4.55 11.80 -19.36
C PRO A 126 5.80 11.04 -18.90
N THR A 127 5.62 9.78 -18.57
CA THR A 127 6.68 8.84 -18.23
C THR A 127 6.60 7.63 -19.17
N SER A 128 7.74 7.10 -19.59
CA SER A 128 7.75 5.83 -20.31
C SER A 128 7.70 4.67 -19.32
N ALA A 129 7.01 3.58 -19.67
CA ALA A 129 6.95 2.39 -18.83
C ALA A 129 8.34 1.84 -18.47
N ALA A 130 9.33 1.98 -19.36
CA ALA A 130 10.72 1.58 -19.12
C ALA A 130 11.41 2.48 -18.06
N ALA A 131 11.18 3.80 -18.10
CA ALA A 131 11.72 4.73 -17.12
C ALA A 131 11.08 4.52 -15.74
N GLU A 132 9.79 4.23 -15.72
CA GLU A 132 9.04 3.96 -14.49
C GLU A 132 9.50 2.65 -13.83
N ALA A 133 9.71 1.59 -14.61
CA ALA A 133 10.26 0.31 -14.13
C ALA A 133 11.72 0.43 -13.64
N ALA A 134 12.51 1.31 -14.27
CA ALA A 134 13.89 1.59 -13.86
C ALA A 134 14.00 2.58 -12.68
N GLY A 135 12.89 3.20 -12.25
CA GLY A 135 12.89 4.25 -11.23
C GLY A 135 13.66 5.52 -11.65
N THR A 136 13.89 5.68 -12.97
CA THR A 136 14.67 6.80 -13.51
C THR A 136 13.71 7.93 -13.86
N GLU A 137 13.79 9.04 -13.12
CA GLU A 137 13.04 10.24 -13.49
C GLU A 137 13.70 10.90 -14.71
N MET A 138 12.89 11.22 -15.72
CA MET A 138 13.38 12.03 -16.84
C MET A 138 13.76 13.42 -16.32
N PRO A 139 14.86 14.02 -16.81
CA PRO A 139 15.27 15.34 -16.37
C PRO A 139 14.14 16.36 -16.61
N ALA A 140 13.93 17.21 -15.62
CA ALA A 140 12.96 18.30 -15.75
C ALA A 140 13.43 19.29 -16.81
N GLY A 141 12.52 19.76 -17.67
CA GLY A 141 12.79 20.89 -18.54
C GLY A 141 12.93 22.18 -17.73
N GLU A 142 13.41 23.26 -18.36
CA GLU A 142 13.56 24.57 -17.72
C GLU A 142 12.23 25.15 -17.22
N SER A 143 11.12 24.83 -17.92
CA SER A 143 9.78 25.26 -17.56
C SER A 143 8.76 24.15 -17.76
N LEU A 144 7.63 24.25 -17.08
CA LEU A 144 6.48 23.39 -17.28
C LEU A 144 5.87 23.63 -18.68
N ARG A 145 5.55 22.55 -19.39
CA ARG A 145 4.93 22.60 -20.73
C ARG A 145 3.46 22.23 -20.62
N PRO A 146 2.52 23.19 -20.60
CA PRO A 146 1.10 22.93 -20.35
C PRO A 146 0.42 21.95 -21.31
N ALA A 147 0.93 21.84 -22.54
CA ALA A 147 0.37 20.94 -23.55
C ALA A 147 0.83 19.48 -23.40
N ILE A 148 1.87 19.21 -22.63
CA ILE A 148 2.50 17.89 -22.50
C ILE A 148 2.51 17.41 -21.05
N ASP A 149 2.92 18.29 -20.13
CA ASP A 149 3.03 17.97 -18.72
C ASP A 149 1.64 18.08 -18.09
N GLY A 150 1.06 16.97 -17.65
CA GLY A 150 -0.18 16.98 -16.87
C GLY A 150 0.07 17.62 -15.50
N TYR A 151 -0.82 18.49 -15.07
CA TYR A 151 -0.75 19.14 -13.77
C TYR A 151 -2.16 19.49 -13.24
N LEU A 152 -2.25 19.72 -11.96
CA LEU A 152 -3.46 20.23 -11.31
C LEU A 152 -3.15 21.56 -10.62
N ILE A 153 -4.18 22.40 -10.51
CA ILE A 153 -4.10 23.67 -9.81
C ILE A 153 -4.79 23.51 -8.46
N THR A 154 -4.11 23.90 -7.40
CA THR A 154 -4.62 23.89 -6.03
C THR A 154 -5.49 25.12 -5.75
N GLY A 155 -6.23 25.12 -4.64
CA GLY A 155 -7.10 26.24 -4.25
C GLY A 155 -6.37 27.53 -3.92
N ASP A 156 -5.07 27.47 -3.70
CA ASP A 156 -4.16 28.60 -3.50
C ASP A 156 -3.32 28.93 -4.76
N GLU A 157 -3.83 28.53 -5.94
CA GLU A 157 -3.28 28.85 -7.27
C GLU A 157 -1.87 28.28 -7.54
N ASN A 158 -1.46 27.28 -6.78
CA ASN A 158 -0.20 26.58 -7.00
C ASN A 158 -0.39 25.37 -7.93
N ILE A 159 0.71 24.91 -8.53
CA ILE A 159 0.74 23.78 -9.42
C ILE A 159 1.26 22.54 -8.65
N ILE A 160 0.57 21.42 -8.83
CA ILE A 160 0.99 20.11 -8.32
C ILE A 160 0.90 19.06 -9.43
N HIS A 161 1.74 18.05 -9.35
CA HIS A 161 1.57 16.81 -10.10
C HIS A 161 0.89 15.78 -9.19
N LEU A 162 -0.10 15.11 -9.75
CA LEU A 162 -0.87 14.10 -9.03
C LEU A 162 -1.11 12.88 -9.91
N ARG A 163 -0.91 11.70 -9.34
CA ARG A 163 -1.38 10.43 -9.86
C ARG A 163 -2.02 9.60 -8.77
N ALA A 164 -3.02 8.82 -9.11
CA ALA A 164 -3.71 7.95 -8.17
C ALA A 164 -4.27 6.71 -8.89
N THR A 165 -4.41 5.62 -8.15
CA THR A 165 -5.04 4.39 -8.62
C THR A 165 -6.40 4.25 -7.95
N LEU A 166 -7.45 4.14 -8.76
CA LEU A 166 -8.78 3.81 -8.32
C LEU A 166 -8.96 2.29 -8.36
N ARG A 167 -9.44 1.71 -7.28
CA ARG A 167 -9.91 0.32 -7.23
C ARG A 167 -11.40 0.34 -6.97
N TYR A 168 -12.12 -0.45 -7.77
CA TYR A 168 -13.58 -0.56 -7.65
C TYR A 168 -14.04 -1.95 -8.09
N ARG A 169 -15.26 -2.30 -7.72
CA ARG A 169 -15.94 -3.49 -8.24
C ARG A 169 -17.19 -3.08 -8.99
N ILE A 170 -17.55 -3.89 -9.97
CA ILE A 170 -18.83 -3.76 -10.66
C ILE A 170 -19.92 -4.24 -9.68
N ALA A 171 -20.88 -3.34 -9.38
CA ALA A 171 -21.98 -3.66 -8.47
C ALA A 171 -22.92 -4.68 -9.12
N GLU A 172 -23.39 -5.64 -8.34
CA GLU A 172 -24.38 -6.59 -8.84
C GLU A 172 -25.74 -5.89 -9.08
N PRO A 173 -26.41 -6.18 -10.16
CA PRO A 173 -26.19 -7.26 -11.14
C PRO A 173 -25.18 -6.95 -12.26
N GLY A 174 -24.55 -5.77 -12.35
CA GLY A 174 -23.57 -5.39 -13.36
C GLY A 174 -24.14 -4.94 -14.71
N LEU A 175 -25.46 -5.03 -14.88
CA LEU A 175 -26.11 -4.75 -16.16
C LEU A 175 -25.93 -3.29 -16.61
N ARG A 176 -26.08 -2.36 -15.67
CA ARG A 176 -25.98 -0.93 -15.96
C ARG A 176 -24.60 -0.52 -16.41
N TYR A 177 -23.56 -1.10 -15.79
CA TYR A 177 -22.17 -0.84 -16.18
C TYR A 177 -21.90 -1.17 -17.65
N VAL A 178 -22.56 -2.20 -18.19
CA VAL A 178 -22.32 -2.70 -19.55
C VAL A 178 -23.31 -2.13 -20.56
N LEU A 179 -24.59 -1.95 -20.18
CA LEU A 179 -25.65 -1.59 -21.14
C LEU A 179 -25.87 -0.08 -21.24
N ASP A 180 -25.68 0.66 -20.14
CA ASP A 180 -25.97 2.11 -20.15
C ASP A 180 -24.83 2.93 -20.77
N PHE A 181 -23.64 2.34 -20.89
CA PHE A 181 -22.45 3.04 -21.38
C PHE A 181 -21.71 2.24 -22.45
N ALA A 182 -21.42 2.89 -23.57
CA ALA A 182 -20.64 2.28 -24.66
C ALA A 182 -19.18 1.95 -24.21
N ASN A 183 -18.63 2.73 -23.28
CA ASN A 183 -17.32 2.50 -22.69
C ASN A 183 -17.33 2.97 -21.21
N ALA A 184 -17.84 2.11 -20.35
CA ALA A 184 -17.99 2.40 -18.92
C ALA A 184 -16.64 2.74 -18.25
N SER A 185 -15.56 2.06 -18.63
CA SER A 185 -14.23 2.30 -18.05
C SER A 185 -13.77 3.74 -18.28
N ASN A 186 -13.93 4.28 -19.48
CA ASN A 186 -13.54 5.67 -19.77
C ASN A 186 -14.40 6.69 -19.02
N ILE A 187 -15.69 6.37 -18.79
CA ILE A 187 -16.58 7.26 -18.04
C ILE A 187 -16.19 7.27 -16.57
N VAL A 188 -15.89 6.10 -16.00
CA VAL A 188 -15.37 5.96 -14.64
C VAL A 188 -14.03 6.72 -14.49
N GLU A 189 -13.15 6.62 -15.47
CA GLU A 189 -11.88 7.36 -15.50
C GLU A 189 -12.11 8.88 -15.51
N ASN A 190 -12.97 9.36 -16.38
CA ASN A 190 -13.29 10.80 -16.45
C ASN A 190 -13.95 11.32 -15.16
N ALA A 191 -14.81 10.52 -14.54
CA ALA A 191 -15.42 10.87 -13.26
C ALA A 191 -14.35 10.88 -12.13
N PHE A 192 -13.42 9.94 -12.15
CA PHE A 192 -12.30 9.91 -11.21
C PHE A 192 -11.37 11.09 -11.40
N ASN A 193 -11.02 11.43 -12.64
CA ASN A 193 -10.24 12.60 -12.97
C ASN A 193 -10.93 13.90 -12.49
N ASN A 194 -12.25 14.00 -12.67
CA ASN A 194 -13.03 15.12 -12.13
C ASN A 194 -12.94 15.20 -10.60
N ALA A 195 -13.03 14.07 -9.91
CA ALA A 195 -12.93 14.03 -8.45
C ALA A 195 -11.56 14.47 -7.95
N LEU A 196 -10.47 14.09 -8.63
CA LEU A 196 -9.12 14.52 -8.30
C LEU A 196 -8.93 16.03 -8.53
N LEU A 197 -9.42 16.55 -9.65
CA LEU A 197 -9.42 17.97 -9.96
C LEU A 197 -10.20 18.79 -8.91
N PHE A 198 -11.37 18.30 -8.52
CA PHE A 198 -12.20 18.93 -7.50
C PHE A 198 -11.52 18.98 -6.14
N ALA A 199 -10.84 17.89 -5.74
CA ALA A 199 -10.08 17.85 -4.50
C ALA A 199 -8.89 18.82 -4.55
N ALA A 200 -8.12 18.84 -5.66
CA ALA A 200 -7.01 19.75 -5.84
C ALA A 200 -7.43 21.22 -5.71
N ALA A 201 -8.50 21.62 -6.36
CA ALA A 201 -9.01 22.99 -6.31
C ALA A 201 -9.50 23.45 -4.92
N ARG A 202 -9.66 22.54 -3.96
CA ARG A 202 -10.11 22.84 -2.58
C ARG A 202 -9.01 22.85 -1.55
N TYR A 203 -7.89 22.23 -1.85
CA TYR A 203 -6.76 22.09 -0.94
C TYR A 203 -5.67 23.12 -1.25
N LYS A 204 -4.97 23.57 -0.21
CA LYS A 204 -3.73 24.31 -0.37
C LYS A 204 -2.58 23.36 -0.71
N VAL A 205 -1.58 23.88 -1.38
CA VAL A 205 -0.42 23.08 -1.81
C VAL A 205 0.26 22.34 -0.66
N ASP A 206 0.47 23.03 0.48
CA ASP A 206 1.13 22.42 1.66
C ASP A 206 0.31 21.30 2.28
N ASP A 207 -1.03 21.47 2.33
CA ASP A 207 -1.92 20.45 2.86
C ASP A 207 -1.99 19.23 1.95
N ALA A 208 -2.04 19.44 0.63
CA ALA A 208 -2.04 18.37 -0.36
C ALA A 208 -0.72 17.61 -0.42
N LEU A 209 0.44 18.30 -0.26
CA LEU A 209 1.77 17.68 -0.35
C LEU A 209 2.17 16.96 0.93
N THR A 210 1.85 17.51 2.13
CA THR A 210 2.47 17.03 3.38
C THR A 210 1.51 16.90 4.56
N ARG A 211 0.68 17.92 4.82
CA ARG A 211 -0.03 18.04 6.10
C ARG A 211 -1.26 17.18 6.20
N ASP A 212 -2.06 17.13 5.12
CA ASP A 212 -3.37 16.46 5.11
C ASP A 212 -3.65 15.67 3.82
N GLN A 213 -2.72 14.79 3.47
CA GLN A 213 -2.90 13.89 2.32
C GLN A 213 -4.08 12.91 2.51
N ALA A 214 -4.39 12.57 3.76
CA ALA A 214 -5.52 11.70 4.07
C ALA A 214 -6.85 12.39 3.79
N GLY A 215 -7.04 13.63 4.25
CA GLY A 215 -8.22 14.43 3.97
C GLY A 215 -8.37 14.76 2.48
N PHE A 216 -7.26 15.01 1.78
CA PHE A 216 -7.25 15.18 0.33
C PHE A 216 -7.80 13.95 -0.39
N ARG A 217 -7.31 12.75 -0.05
CA ARG A 217 -7.79 11.48 -0.61
C ARG A 217 -9.27 11.25 -0.31
N GLU A 218 -9.69 11.52 0.91
CA GLU A 218 -11.08 11.36 1.33
C GLU A 218 -12.01 12.34 0.60
N THR A 219 -11.58 13.58 0.38
CA THR A 219 -12.33 14.56 -0.41
C THR A 219 -12.50 14.12 -1.86
N ALA A 220 -11.45 13.58 -2.47
CA ALA A 220 -11.50 13.02 -3.82
C ALA A 220 -12.44 11.79 -3.87
N ARG A 221 -12.35 10.91 -2.89
CA ARG A 221 -13.23 9.74 -2.77
C ARG A 221 -14.69 10.14 -2.64
N ASN A 222 -15.01 11.03 -1.72
CA ASN A 222 -16.38 11.49 -1.48
C ASN A 222 -16.98 12.16 -2.74
N ARG A 223 -16.19 12.95 -3.45
CA ARG A 223 -16.61 13.53 -4.73
C ARG A 223 -16.87 12.47 -5.79
N PHE A 224 -16.00 11.48 -5.89
CA PHE A 224 -16.17 10.37 -6.82
C PHE A 224 -17.42 9.54 -6.49
N GLU A 225 -17.66 9.22 -5.23
CA GLU A 225 -18.88 8.53 -4.77
C GLU A 225 -20.15 9.31 -5.09
N GLN A 226 -20.12 10.64 -4.95
CA GLN A 226 -21.23 11.50 -5.38
C GLN A 226 -21.51 11.39 -6.88
N LEU A 227 -20.46 11.40 -7.71
CA LEU A 227 -20.61 11.24 -9.16
C LEU A 227 -21.13 9.86 -9.54
N VAL A 228 -20.63 8.82 -8.86
CA VAL A 228 -21.12 7.43 -9.03
C VAL A 228 -22.60 7.33 -8.70
N ALA A 229 -23.03 7.92 -7.58
CA ALA A 229 -24.43 7.92 -7.17
C ALA A 229 -25.32 8.74 -8.13
N GLN A 230 -24.85 9.93 -8.55
CA GLN A 230 -25.57 10.82 -9.45
C GLN A 230 -25.82 10.19 -10.83
N HIS A 231 -24.82 9.55 -11.40
CA HIS A 231 -24.85 8.97 -12.74
C HIS A 231 -25.13 7.46 -12.74
N ASN A 232 -25.18 6.84 -11.56
CA ASN A 232 -25.48 5.43 -11.37
C ASN A 232 -24.60 4.51 -12.24
N PHE A 233 -23.27 4.66 -12.12
CA PHE A 233 -22.30 3.90 -12.93
C PHE A 233 -22.32 2.38 -12.70
N GLY A 234 -23.07 1.90 -11.72
CA GLY A 234 -23.14 0.46 -11.42
C GLY A 234 -21.84 -0.11 -10.85
N ILE A 235 -21.14 0.68 -10.02
CA ILE A 235 -19.91 0.28 -9.33
C ILE A 235 -20.03 0.46 -7.82
N ASN A 236 -19.24 -0.31 -7.07
CA ASN A 236 -19.17 -0.25 -5.60
C ASN A 236 -17.73 -0.53 -5.11
N GLU A 237 -17.56 -0.63 -3.80
CA GLU A 237 -16.25 -0.89 -3.14
C GLU A 237 -15.13 0.03 -3.64
N ILE A 238 -15.42 1.33 -3.62
CA ILE A 238 -14.52 2.38 -4.13
C ILE A 238 -13.37 2.61 -3.16
N GLN A 239 -12.13 2.45 -3.65
CA GLN A 239 -10.92 2.72 -2.90
C GLN A 239 -9.92 3.47 -3.76
N ILE A 240 -9.32 4.51 -3.21
CA ILE A 240 -8.23 5.26 -3.88
C ILE A 240 -6.90 4.85 -3.24
N ASP A 241 -6.06 4.19 -4.02
CA ASP A 241 -4.73 3.73 -3.64
C ASP A 241 -3.63 4.51 -4.35
N ASN A 242 -2.39 4.33 -3.87
CA ASN A 242 -1.17 4.86 -4.51
C ASN A 242 -1.26 6.33 -4.94
N MET A 243 -1.97 7.15 -4.15
CA MET A 243 -2.05 8.57 -4.44
C MET A 243 -0.71 9.23 -4.15
N GLN A 244 -0.12 9.79 -5.19
CA GLN A 244 1.14 10.53 -5.12
C GLN A 244 0.89 11.97 -5.53
N VAL A 245 1.24 12.89 -4.65
CA VAL A 245 1.18 14.34 -4.89
C VAL A 245 2.59 14.87 -4.75
N ILE A 246 3.09 15.53 -5.77
CA ILE A 246 4.44 16.10 -5.76
C ILE A 246 4.42 17.52 -6.34
N PRO A 247 5.34 18.40 -5.92
CA PRO A 247 5.49 19.71 -6.54
C PRO A 247 6.03 19.56 -7.96
N PRO A 248 5.95 20.59 -8.81
CA PRO A 248 6.59 20.61 -10.12
C PRO A 248 8.05 20.20 -10.00
N ARG A 249 8.52 19.36 -10.93
CA ARG A 249 9.90 18.82 -10.91
C ARG A 249 10.97 19.90 -10.83
N GLN A 250 10.73 21.05 -11.43
CA GLN A 250 11.60 22.22 -11.41
C GLN A 250 11.80 22.80 -9.99
N LEU A 251 10.79 22.62 -9.13
CA LEU A 251 10.78 23.12 -7.75
C LEU A 251 11.11 22.04 -6.71
N LYS A 252 11.30 20.78 -7.12
CA LYS A 252 11.52 19.62 -6.23
C LYS A 252 12.68 19.87 -5.25
N GLU A 253 13.78 20.44 -5.74
CA GLU A 253 14.95 20.75 -4.91
C GLU A 253 14.67 21.87 -3.89
N ALA A 254 13.91 22.91 -4.31
CA ALA A 254 13.54 24.00 -3.41
C ALA A 254 12.61 23.52 -2.29
N PHE A 255 11.59 22.72 -2.63
CA PHE A 255 10.70 22.10 -1.64
C PHE A 255 11.46 21.13 -0.72
N GLY A 256 12.40 20.35 -1.26
CA GLY A 256 13.27 19.48 -0.46
C GLY A 256 14.05 20.26 0.60
N ARG A 257 14.63 21.41 0.24
CA ARG A 257 15.33 22.28 1.19
C ARG A 257 14.44 22.85 2.29
N VAL A 258 13.20 23.22 1.96
CA VAL A 258 12.22 23.69 2.96
C VAL A 258 11.86 22.57 3.93
N THR A 259 11.53 21.40 3.43
CA THR A 259 11.21 20.21 4.26
C THR A 259 12.39 19.83 5.15
N GLU A 260 13.63 19.86 4.63
CA GLU A 260 14.84 19.60 5.43
C GLU A 260 15.02 20.64 6.54
N ALA A 261 14.77 21.93 6.25
CA ALA A 261 14.84 22.99 7.24
C ALA A 261 13.78 22.82 8.34
N GLU A 262 12.56 22.42 8.00
CA GLU A 262 11.49 22.11 8.98
C GLU A 262 11.86 20.93 9.87
N ILE A 263 12.37 19.83 9.28
CA ILE A 263 12.85 18.67 10.04
C ILE A 263 13.98 19.05 10.97
N ARG A 264 14.95 19.86 10.51
CA ARG A 264 16.07 20.34 11.32
C ARG A 264 15.58 21.20 12.49
N ARG A 265 14.66 22.13 12.24
CA ARG A 265 14.03 22.94 13.29
C ARG A 265 13.29 22.08 14.32
N ALA A 266 12.49 21.11 13.86
CA ALA A 266 11.77 20.19 14.76
C ALA A 266 12.75 19.36 15.62
N LYS A 267 13.85 18.90 15.04
CA LYS A 267 14.90 18.18 15.74
C LYS A 267 15.54 19.05 16.82
N GLU A 268 16.00 20.26 16.47
CA GLU A 268 16.61 21.19 17.41
C GLU A 268 15.67 21.51 18.60
N LEU A 269 14.38 21.70 18.32
CA LEU A 269 13.38 21.93 19.36
C LEU A 269 13.22 20.71 20.30
N ASN A 270 13.20 19.51 19.75
CA ASN A 270 13.09 18.28 20.53
C ASN A 270 14.37 18.01 21.33
N ASP A 271 15.54 18.27 20.76
CA ASP A 271 16.83 18.14 21.44
C ASP A 271 16.92 19.14 22.62
N ALA A 272 16.49 20.39 22.41
CA ALA A 272 16.43 21.40 23.46
C ALA A 272 15.49 21.00 24.61
N ARG A 273 14.29 20.50 24.30
CA ARG A 273 13.34 19.98 25.29
C ARG A 273 13.89 18.77 26.05
N SER A 274 14.56 17.88 25.35
CA SER A 274 15.20 16.71 25.96
C SER A 274 16.31 17.14 26.92
N TYR A 275 17.14 18.10 26.53
CA TYR A 275 18.19 18.67 27.37
C TYR A 275 17.61 19.37 28.61
N GLU A 276 16.56 20.16 28.44
CA GLU A 276 15.83 20.80 29.55
C GLU A 276 15.34 19.75 30.55
N ASN A 277 14.62 18.73 30.09
CA ASN A 277 14.09 17.66 30.93
C ASN A 277 15.20 16.89 31.66
N GLN A 278 16.30 16.58 30.96
CA GLN A 278 17.44 15.90 31.57
C GLN A 278 18.09 16.76 32.66
N THR A 279 18.28 18.05 32.39
CA THR A 279 18.91 18.99 33.35
C THR A 279 18.06 19.18 34.59
N ILE A 280 16.73 19.39 34.41
CA ILE A 280 15.80 19.51 35.54
C ILE A 280 15.76 18.21 36.34
N SER A 281 15.66 17.05 35.65
CA SER A 281 15.61 15.74 36.34
C SER A 281 16.90 15.45 37.12
N ARG A 282 18.08 15.78 36.53
CA ARG A 282 19.37 15.64 37.20
C ARG A 282 19.43 16.54 38.43
N GLY A 283 19.06 17.82 38.29
CA GLY A 283 19.05 18.76 39.42
C GLY A 283 18.13 18.32 40.57
N ARG A 284 16.94 17.81 40.22
CA ARG A 284 16.01 17.23 41.25
C ARG A 284 16.61 16.00 41.94
N ALA A 285 17.20 15.09 41.14
CA ALA A 285 17.82 13.88 41.68
C ALA A 285 18.99 14.21 42.63
N GLU A 286 19.85 15.17 42.24
CA GLU A 286 20.97 15.63 43.08
C GLU A 286 20.48 16.31 44.36
N ALA A 287 19.43 17.13 44.30
CA ALA A 287 18.84 17.79 45.46
C ALA A 287 18.24 16.74 46.44
N GLU A 288 17.48 15.78 45.91
CA GLU A 288 16.90 14.71 46.73
C GLU A 288 17.98 13.79 47.35
N SER A 289 19.01 13.46 46.57
CA SER A 289 20.16 12.69 47.06
C SER A 289 20.87 13.40 48.24
N ARG A 290 21.13 14.70 48.13
CA ARG A 290 21.75 15.49 49.22
C ARG A 290 20.86 15.56 50.42
N LYS A 291 19.56 15.73 50.25
CA LYS A 291 18.58 15.72 51.37
C LYS A 291 18.58 14.38 52.09
N ASN A 292 18.49 13.28 51.33
CA ASN A 292 18.49 11.91 51.89
C ASN A 292 19.80 11.59 52.61
N LEU A 293 20.97 12.01 52.07
CA LEU A 293 22.25 11.87 52.76
C LEU A 293 22.27 12.67 54.06
N GLY A 294 21.77 13.92 54.06
CA GLY A 294 21.66 14.72 55.27
C GLY A 294 20.74 14.09 56.32
N GLU A 295 19.61 13.56 55.95
CA GLU A 295 18.67 12.84 56.85
C GLU A 295 19.31 11.57 57.38
N ALA A 296 19.99 10.78 56.56
CA ALA A 296 20.69 9.57 57.01
C ALA A 296 21.80 9.88 58.01
N GLU A 297 22.62 10.95 57.74
CA GLU A 297 23.69 11.36 58.66
C GLU A 297 23.11 11.89 59.96
N ARG A 298 22.04 12.69 59.93
CA ARG A 298 21.33 13.12 61.12
C ARG A 298 20.85 11.92 61.97
N THR A 299 20.20 10.95 61.32
CA THR A 299 19.71 9.74 62.00
C THR A 299 20.88 8.97 62.62
N ARG A 300 21.96 8.76 61.87
CA ARG A 300 23.17 8.10 62.36
C ARG A 300 23.78 8.79 63.59
N LEU A 301 23.87 10.14 63.59
CA LEU A 301 24.39 10.89 64.71
C LEU A 301 23.48 10.80 65.93
N VAL A 302 22.15 10.91 65.73
CA VAL A 302 21.18 10.79 66.83
C VAL A 302 21.24 9.39 67.46
N GLU A 303 21.26 8.35 66.66
CA GLU A 303 21.34 6.97 67.13
C GLU A 303 22.69 6.70 67.83
N PHE A 304 23.77 7.19 67.26
CA PHE A 304 25.11 7.08 67.90
C PHE A 304 25.12 7.73 69.30
N VAL A 305 24.64 8.98 69.40
CA VAL A 305 24.58 9.67 70.71
C VAL A 305 23.63 8.94 71.66
N ALA A 306 22.47 8.48 71.24
CA ALA A 306 21.54 7.72 72.06
C ALA A 306 22.17 6.42 72.61
N ALA A 307 22.85 5.67 71.73
CA ALA A 307 23.57 4.46 72.12
C ALA A 307 24.71 4.74 73.16
N GLU A 308 25.45 5.86 72.95
CA GLU A 308 26.48 6.26 73.93
C GLU A 308 25.87 6.63 75.32
N VAL A 309 24.76 7.37 75.31
CA VAL A 309 24.04 7.70 76.55
C VAL A 309 23.53 6.43 77.22
N GLU A 310 22.94 5.53 76.47
CA GLU A 310 22.48 4.23 77.00
C GLU A 310 23.66 3.42 77.59
N ARG A 311 24.76 3.31 76.88
CA ARG A 311 25.98 2.66 77.32
C ARG A 311 26.54 3.29 78.59
N PHE A 312 26.55 4.62 78.64
CA PHE A 312 26.96 5.32 79.84
C PHE A 312 26.06 5.02 81.01
N THR A 313 24.74 5.15 80.86
CA THR A 313 23.75 4.91 81.90
C THR A 313 23.82 3.47 82.42
N ASN A 314 23.98 2.47 81.56
CA ASN A 314 24.11 1.06 81.90
C ASN A 314 25.43 0.76 82.66
N ASN A 315 26.47 1.49 82.42
CA ASN A 315 27.79 1.34 83.08
C ASN A 315 27.85 2.05 84.43
N LEU A 316 27.03 3.05 84.70
CA LEU A 316 27.05 3.89 85.88
C LEU A 316 26.87 3.11 87.18
N PRO A 317 25.92 2.12 87.32
CA PRO A 317 25.76 1.28 88.49
C PRO A 317 27.03 0.46 88.84
N ALA A 318 27.66 -0.12 87.80
CA ALA A 318 28.90 -0.90 88.01
C ALA A 318 30.07 -0.01 88.45
N TRP A 319 30.16 1.20 87.92
CA TRP A 319 31.13 2.21 88.41
C TRP A 319 30.89 2.58 89.86
N HIS A 320 29.64 2.79 90.31
CA HIS A 320 29.32 3.12 91.68
C HIS A 320 29.54 1.93 92.64
N ALA A 321 29.35 0.69 92.19
CA ALA A 321 29.54 -0.50 93.03
C ALA A 321 31.03 -0.76 93.37
N ASN A 322 31.92 -0.69 92.36
CA ASN A 322 33.37 -0.85 92.58
C ASN A 322 34.18 -0.15 91.47
N ARG A 323 34.63 1.06 91.74
CA ARG A 323 35.37 1.91 90.85
C ARG A 323 36.66 1.28 90.33
N GLU A 324 37.42 0.67 91.21
CA GLU A 324 38.73 0.11 90.91
C GLU A 324 38.61 -1.12 89.96
N LEU A 325 37.74 -2.01 90.26
CA LEU A 325 37.46 -3.22 89.43
C LEU A 325 36.91 -2.81 88.09
N PHE A 326 36.00 -1.84 88.01
CA PHE A 326 35.46 -1.31 86.75
C PHE A 326 36.56 -0.71 85.86
N THR A 327 37.47 0.05 86.50
CA THR A 327 38.56 0.65 85.73
C THR A 327 39.50 -0.40 85.15
N GLN A 328 39.87 -1.41 85.92
CA GLN A 328 40.70 -2.51 85.44
C GLN A 328 40.03 -3.35 84.37
N GLN A 329 38.72 -3.61 84.47
CA GLN A 329 37.96 -4.31 83.41
C GLN A 329 37.96 -3.48 82.08
N ARG A 330 37.71 -2.17 82.16
CA ARG A 330 37.71 -1.29 81.04
C ARG A 330 39.09 -1.16 80.42
N GLN A 331 40.14 -1.06 81.21
CA GLN A 331 41.52 -1.05 80.62
C GLN A 331 41.82 -2.38 79.91
N SER A 332 41.43 -3.50 80.49
CA SER A 332 41.62 -4.82 79.90
C SER A 332 40.86 -4.96 78.55
N GLU A 333 39.62 -4.46 78.48
CA GLU A 333 38.81 -4.45 77.29
C GLU A 333 39.38 -3.57 76.17
N VAL A 334 39.79 -2.37 76.51
CA VAL A 334 40.45 -1.45 75.54
C VAL A 334 41.77 -2.06 75.04
N LEU A 335 42.55 -2.64 75.93
CA LEU A 335 43.78 -3.34 75.52
C LEU A 335 43.46 -4.53 74.62
N ARG A 336 42.44 -5.29 74.92
CA ARG A 336 41.98 -6.41 74.09
C ARG A 336 41.62 -5.91 72.65
N ILE A 337 40.86 -4.80 72.56
CA ILE A 337 40.46 -4.23 71.26
C ILE A 337 41.70 -3.73 70.49
N ILE A 338 42.63 -3.04 71.19
CA ILE A 338 43.87 -2.57 70.58
C ILE A 338 44.69 -3.77 70.05
N TYR A 339 44.83 -4.81 70.88
CA TYR A 339 45.56 -6.00 70.47
C TYR A 339 44.91 -6.78 69.31
N THR A 340 43.58 -6.81 69.30
CA THR A 340 42.88 -7.47 68.21
C THR A 340 43.03 -6.73 66.86
N ASN A 341 42.98 -5.42 66.94
CA ASN A 341 43.05 -4.55 65.72
C ASN A 341 44.49 -4.19 65.31
N ALA A 342 45.48 -4.49 66.12
CA ALA A 342 46.89 -4.27 65.77
C ALA A 342 47.35 -5.30 64.72
N GLN A 343 47.76 -4.84 63.55
CA GLN A 343 48.26 -5.69 62.46
C GLN A 343 49.61 -6.37 62.78
N GLU A 344 50.45 -5.69 63.52
CA GLU A 344 51.76 -6.22 63.92
C GLU A 344 52.01 -5.97 65.41
N LYS A 345 52.49 -6.99 66.09
CA LYS A 345 52.77 -6.98 67.53
C LYS A 345 54.22 -7.33 67.77
N VAL A 346 55.01 -6.33 68.11
CA VAL A 346 56.42 -6.53 68.39
C VAL A 346 56.68 -6.41 69.92
N VAL A 347 57.15 -7.49 70.49
CA VAL A 347 57.57 -7.52 71.92
C VAL A 347 59.10 -7.33 71.96
N ALA A 348 59.51 -6.17 72.39
CA ALA A 348 60.93 -5.88 72.56
C ALA A 348 61.44 -6.29 73.93
N PRO A 349 62.52 -7.04 74.07
CA PRO A 349 63.11 -7.36 75.38
C PRO A 349 63.70 -6.08 76.00
N SER A 350 63.56 -5.91 77.30
CA SER A 350 64.11 -4.79 78.08
C SER A 350 65.65 -4.90 78.07
N ARG A 351 66.32 -3.76 77.73
CA ARG A 351 67.80 -3.62 77.88
C ARG A 351 68.17 -3.21 79.29
N GLY A 352 67.97 -4.08 80.26
CA GLY A 352 68.42 -3.76 81.60
C GLY A 352 67.86 -4.82 82.61
N SER A 353 68.62 -4.96 83.71
CA SER A 353 68.35 -6.01 84.77
C SER A 353 67.11 -5.84 85.59
N GLY A 354 66.09 -5.28 85.11
CA GLY A 354 64.81 -5.13 85.74
C GLY A 354 63.65 -5.39 84.77
N GLY A 355 63.21 -6.56 84.62
CA GLY A 355 62.10 -7.25 84.03
C GLY A 355 60.95 -6.57 83.29
N ASN A 356 61.00 -5.31 82.89
CA ASN A 356 59.92 -4.68 82.16
C ASN A 356 60.09 -4.93 80.60
N ARG A 357 59.11 -5.60 80.03
CA ARG A 357 59.02 -5.83 78.56
C ARG A 357 58.31 -4.64 77.91
N GLU A 358 58.96 -3.94 76.98
CA GLU A 358 58.32 -2.92 76.17
C GLU A 358 57.57 -3.58 74.99
N LEU A 359 56.28 -3.29 74.87
CA LEU A 359 55.44 -3.70 73.80
C LEU A 359 55.30 -2.55 72.83
N ARG A 360 55.80 -2.71 71.59
CA ARG A 360 55.57 -1.74 70.52
C ARG A 360 54.48 -2.28 69.57
N LEU A 361 53.44 -1.46 69.38
CA LEU A 361 52.30 -1.80 68.51
C LEU A 361 52.35 -0.85 67.30
N GLN A 362 52.32 -1.42 66.11
CA GLN A 362 52.14 -0.64 64.88
C GLN A 362 50.63 -0.72 64.51
N ILE A 363 49.94 0.42 64.65
CA ILE A 363 48.49 0.51 64.47
C ILE A 363 48.10 0.94 63.06
N ASN A 364 49.04 1.60 62.34
CA ASN A 364 48.75 2.08 60.98
C ASN A 364 49.83 1.58 60.01
N ARG A 365 49.41 0.89 59.00
CA ARG A 365 50.19 0.56 57.82
C ARG A 365 49.86 1.57 56.75
N GLU A 366 50.86 2.13 56.05
CA GLU A 366 50.61 2.95 54.85
C GLU A 366 49.67 2.19 53.89
N PRO A 367 48.60 2.81 53.44
CA PRO A 367 47.72 2.19 52.45
C PRO A 367 48.56 1.80 51.20
N PRO A 368 48.33 0.64 50.58
CA PRO A 368 49.01 0.23 49.38
C PRO A 368 48.83 1.31 48.30
N LYS A 369 49.92 1.75 47.69
CA LYS A 369 49.89 2.68 46.54
C LYS A 369 48.98 2.15 45.50
N PRO A 370 48.01 2.96 45.00
CA PRO A 370 47.12 2.52 43.93
C PRO A 370 47.97 2.06 42.72
N LYS A 371 47.68 0.87 42.17
CA LYS A 371 48.24 0.40 40.92
C LYS A 371 47.83 1.42 39.83
N VAL A 372 48.80 2.12 39.29
CA VAL A 372 48.59 2.90 38.07
C VAL A 372 48.28 1.89 36.96
N LEU A 373 47.01 1.89 36.52
CA LEU A 373 46.61 1.16 35.33
C LEU A 373 47.30 1.84 34.13
N GLU A 374 48.26 1.16 33.53
CA GLU A 374 48.83 1.59 32.26
C GLU A 374 47.67 1.70 31.23
N PRO A 375 47.62 2.79 30.46
CA PRO A 375 46.61 2.92 29.42
C PRO A 375 46.80 1.77 28.41
N ALA A 376 45.68 1.09 28.08
CA ALA A 376 45.64 0.06 27.04
C ALA A 376 46.23 0.63 25.76
N LYS A 377 47.28 -0.03 25.24
CA LYS A 377 47.80 0.22 23.88
C LYS A 377 46.64 0.04 22.89
N GLY A 378 46.28 1.11 22.20
CA GLY A 378 45.37 1.05 21.09
C GLY A 378 45.96 0.12 20.02
N ASP A 379 45.17 -0.91 19.67
CA ASP A 379 45.41 -1.65 18.44
C ASP A 379 44.90 -0.81 17.28
N ASP A 380 45.86 -0.24 16.54
CA ASP A 380 45.64 0.25 15.18
C ASP A 380 45.42 -0.97 14.27
N HIS A 381 44.17 -1.09 13.77
CA HIS A 381 43.88 -1.78 12.50
C HIS A 381 42.76 -1.04 11.76
#